data_e99b2f8ad55d62599a1ae2aa760b8716
#
_entry.id   e99b2f8ad55d62599a1ae2aa760b8716
#
_cell.length_a   1.000
_cell.length_b   1.000
_cell.length_c   1.000
_cell.angle_alpha   90.00
_cell.angle_beta   90.00
_cell.angle_gamma   90.00
#
_symmetry.space_group_name_H-M   'P 1'
#
loop_
_entity.id
_entity.type
_entity.pdbx_description
1 polymer ?
#
loop_
_entity_poly.entity_id
_entity_poly.type
_entity_poly.pdbx_seq_one_letter_code
_entity_poly.pdbx_strand_id
1 'polypeptide(L)'
;MRFVMKQRLFSWGDDFYIKDDKGEKVFFVDGKAFSIGDQLSFQDMTGSELAFIKQKLLSWGPTYEIYRSGHLYAVVKKSLFSFLRYKFTIDVPGPDDLEAEGDFLDHEYTFNRAGYAVAQVSKRWFSWTDSYGVDIVDGEDAVLLLASTVVIDMVCHGSDKD
;
A
#
# COMPACT_ATOMS: atom_id res chain seq x y z
N MET A 1 -3.00 5.50 14.92
CA MET A 1 -3.80 4.29 14.58
C MET A 1 -2.86 3.22 14.04
N ARG A 2 -2.96 2.03 14.58
CA ARG A 2 -2.12 0.92 14.12
C ARG A 2 -2.95 -0.14 13.44
N PHE A 3 -2.50 -0.55 12.26
CA PHE A 3 -3.10 -1.63 11.48
C PHE A 3 -2.11 -2.77 11.32
N VAL A 4 -2.64 -3.98 11.15
CA VAL A 4 -1.85 -5.20 10.99
C VAL A 4 -2.14 -5.80 9.63
N MET A 5 -1.09 -6.05 8.89
CA MET A 5 -1.10 -6.66 7.57
C MET A 5 -0.24 -7.92 7.56
N LYS A 6 -0.61 -8.92 6.76
CA LYS A 6 0.20 -10.11 6.58
C LYS A 6 1.27 -9.90 5.50
N GLN A 7 2.44 -10.48 5.71
CA GLN A 7 3.44 -10.65 4.65
C GLN A 7 2.94 -11.65 3.61
N ARG A 8 3.37 -11.51 2.37
CA ARG A 8 2.96 -12.37 1.24
C ARG A 8 1.46 -12.35 1.00
N LEU A 9 0.95 -11.17 0.80
CA LEU A 9 -0.46 -10.96 0.51
C LEU A 9 -0.87 -11.41 -0.89
N PHE A 10 0.08 -11.69 -1.76
CA PHE A 10 -0.17 -11.80 -3.19
C PHE A 10 0.32 -13.10 -3.78
N SER A 11 -0.29 -14.20 -3.37
CA SER A 11 -0.53 -15.28 -4.31
C SER A 11 -1.75 -14.89 -5.14
N TRP A 12 -1.72 -15.13 -6.43
CA TRP A 12 -2.73 -14.71 -7.39
C TRP A 12 -4.16 -14.99 -6.91
N GLY A 13 -4.96 -13.93 -6.80
CA GLY A 13 -6.37 -14.03 -6.47
C GLY A 13 -6.70 -14.11 -5.00
N ASP A 14 -5.72 -13.88 -4.11
CA ASP A 14 -5.98 -13.95 -2.67
C ASP A 14 -6.59 -12.66 -2.15
N ASP A 15 -7.73 -12.84 -1.54
CA ASP A 15 -8.41 -11.84 -0.74
C ASP A 15 -7.78 -11.80 0.65
N PHE A 16 -7.65 -10.63 1.25
CA PHE A 16 -7.11 -10.52 2.59
C PHE A 16 -7.79 -9.44 3.43
N TYR A 17 -7.68 -9.59 4.74
CA TYR A 17 -8.20 -8.62 5.70
C TYR A 17 -7.07 -7.82 6.32
N ILE A 18 -7.33 -6.52 6.51
CA ILE A 18 -6.50 -5.65 7.34
C ILE A 18 -7.18 -5.58 8.69
N LYS A 19 -6.41 -5.77 9.76
CA LYS A 19 -6.88 -5.76 11.14
C LYS A 19 -6.39 -4.52 11.86
N ASP A 20 -7.11 -4.13 12.91
CA ASP A 20 -6.63 -3.12 13.85
C ASP A 20 -5.69 -3.73 14.92
N ASP A 21 -5.24 -2.93 15.86
CA ASP A 21 -4.35 -3.34 16.95
C ASP A 21 -5.01 -4.31 17.97
N LYS A 22 -6.33 -4.44 17.92
CA LYS A 22 -7.11 -5.39 18.73
C LYS A 22 -7.33 -6.72 18.02
N GLY A 23 -6.89 -6.83 16.76
CA GLY A 23 -7.08 -8.00 15.93
C GLY A 23 -8.43 -8.08 15.23
N GLU A 24 -9.23 -7.01 15.29
CA GLU A 24 -10.51 -6.93 14.59
C GLU A 24 -10.29 -6.61 13.12
N LYS A 25 -11.04 -7.29 12.25
CA LYS A 25 -11.02 -7.02 10.80
C LYS A 25 -11.68 -5.67 10.54
N VAL A 26 -10.97 -4.76 9.89
CA VAL A 26 -11.46 -3.40 9.61
C VAL A 26 -11.56 -3.09 8.12
N PHE A 27 -10.74 -3.74 7.29
CA PHE A 27 -10.80 -3.61 5.84
C PHE A 27 -10.62 -4.95 5.16
N PHE A 28 -11.15 -5.05 3.96
CA PHE A 28 -11.03 -6.20 3.09
C PHE A 28 -10.46 -5.76 1.74
N VAL A 29 -9.46 -6.47 1.24
CA VAL A 29 -8.89 -6.24 -0.07
C VAL A 29 -9.18 -7.43 -0.95
N ASP A 30 -9.96 -7.19 -2.01
CA ASP A 30 -10.35 -8.17 -3.01
C ASP A 30 -9.42 -8.06 -4.21
N GLY A 31 -8.56 -9.05 -4.37
CA GLY A 31 -7.66 -9.17 -5.50
C GLY A 31 -8.32 -9.93 -6.63
N LYS A 32 -8.77 -9.23 -7.66
CA LYS A 32 -9.30 -9.86 -8.85
C LYS A 32 -8.17 -10.15 -9.83
N ALA A 33 -8.01 -11.42 -10.18
CA ALA A 33 -7.12 -11.81 -11.26
C ALA A 33 -7.74 -11.41 -12.60
N PHE A 34 -7.27 -10.31 -13.19
CA PHE A 34 -7.63 -9.93 -14.54
C PHE A 34 -6.53 -10.30 -15.52
N SER A 35 -6.90 -10.52 -16.75
CA SER A 35 -5.97 -10.92 -17.81
C SER A 35 -4.94 -9.85 -18.18
N ILE A 36 -5.12 -8.60 -17.76
CA ILE A 36 -4.24 -7.48 -18.09
C ILE A 36 -4.08 -6.57 -16.86
N GLY A 37 -2.91 -6.66 -16.21
CA GLY A 37 -2.55 -5.82 -15.07
C GLY A 37 -3.23 -6.20 -13.75
N ASP A 38 -2.67 -5.74 -12.66
CA ASP A 38 -3.20 -5.98 -11.31
C ASP A 38 -4.33 -4.99 -11.00
N GLN A 39 -5.42 -5.50 -10.45
CA GLN A 39 -6.54 -4.70 -9.99
C GLN A 39 -7.00 -5.21 -8.63
N LEU A 40 -7.25 -4.29 -7.70
CA LEU A 40 -7.69 -4.59 -6.34
C LEU A 40 -8.82 -3.66 -5.92
N SER A 41 -9.81 -4.21 -5.22
CA SER A 41 -10.86 -3.45 -4.57
C SER A 41 -10.59 -3.38 -3.07
N PHE A 42 -10.39 -2.18 -2.55
CA PHE A 42 -10.20 -1.91 -1.13
C PHE A 42 -11.54 -1.54 -0.51
N GLN A 43 -12.04 -2.37 0.39
CA GLN A 43 -13.39 -2.29 0.91
C GLN A 43 -13.41 -2.16 2.44
N ASP A 44 -14.49 -1.58 2.94
CA ASP A 44 -14.82 -1.71 4.36
C ASP A 44 -15.49 -3.06 4.67
N MET A 45 -15.80 -3.32 5.93
CA MET A 45 -16.40 -4.60 6.33
C MET A 45 -17.89 -4.73 5.97
N THR A 46 -18.51 -3.67 5.43
CA THR A 46 -19.87 -3.73 4.86
C THR A 46 -19.88 -4.08 3.38
N GLY A 47 -18.70 -4.18 2.76
CA GLY A 47 -18.54 -4.43 1.33
C GLY A 47 -18.53 -3.18 0.46
N SER A 48 -18.55 -1.98 1.06
CA SER A 48 -18.44 -0.73 0.32
C SER A 48 -17.00 -0.50 -0.14
N GLU A 49 -16.83 -0.24 -1.43
CA GLU A 49 -15.51 0.07 -1.99
C GLU A 49 -15.06 1.47 -1.58
N LEU A 50 -13.94 1.54 -0.87
CA LEU A 50 -13.33 2.78 -0.41
C LEU A 50 -12.25 3.29 -1.36
N ALA A 51 -11.60 2.36 -2.06
CA ALA A 51 -10.63 2.66 -3.09
C ALA A 51 -10.54 1.51 -4.10
N PHE A 52 -10.18 1.84 -5.32
CA PHE A 52 -9.87 0.88 -6.37
C PHE A 52 -8.45 1.10 -6.86
N ILE A 53 -7.63 0.05 -6.80
CA ILE A 53 -6.21 0.09 -7.15
C ILE A 53 -6.05 -0.58 -8.51
N LYS A 54 -5.41 0.10 -9.44
CA LYS A 54 -5.20 -0.37 -10.80
C LYS A 54 -3.77 -0.12 -11.26
N GLN A 55 -3.10 -1.15 -11.74
CA GLN A 55 -1.79 -0.99 -12.37
C GLN A 55 -1.92 -0.18 -13.65
N LYS A 56 -1.09 0.85 -13.78
CA LYS A 56 -0.96 1.61 -15.02
C LYS A 56 -0.01 0.89 -15.96
N LEU A 57 -0.57 0.39 -17.03
CA LEU A 57 0.20 -0.22 -18.12
C LEU A 57 0.87 0.88 -18.96
N LEU A 58 1.97 0.57 -19.64
CA LEU A 58 2.69 1.50 -20.51
C LEU A 58 3.24 2.74 -19.76
N SER A 59 3.77 2.54 -18.56
CA SER A 59 4.46 3.57 -17.79
C SER A 59 5.95 3.25 -17.65
N TRP A 60 6.75 4.29 -17.34
CA TRP A 60 8.15 4.11 -17.01
C TRP A 60 8.27 3.62 -15.57
N GLY A 61 8.54 2.32 -15.41
CA GLY A 61 8.60 1.65 -14.11
C GLY A 61 7.21 1.37 -13.52
N PRO A 62 7.17 0.64 -12.39
CA PRO A 62 5.93 0.28 -11.72
C PRO A 62 5.14 1.50 -11.27
N THR A 63 3.91 1.62 -11.76
CA THR A 63 2.99 2.71 -11.46
C THR A 63 1.59 2.16 -11.24
N TYR A 64 0.95 2.60 -10.16
CA TYR A 64 -0.41 2.23 -9.80
C TYR A 64 -1.27 3.47 -9.58
N GLU A 65 -2.50 3.40 -10.05
CA GLU A 65 -3.50 4.42 -9.86
C GLU A 65 -4.47 3.99 -8.76
N ILE A 66 -4.81 4.92 -7.87
CA ILE A 66 -5.80 4.72 -6.82
C ILE A 66 -6.99 5.61 -7.14
N TYR A 67 -8.16 4.97 -7.31
CA TYR A 67 -9.42 5.65 -7.59
C TYR A 67 -10.29 5.65 -6.33
N ARG A 68 -11.03 6.73 -6.13
CA ARG A 68 -12.09 6.84 -5.13
C ARG A 68 -13.37 7.33 -5.79
N SER A 69 -14.48 6.62 -5.56
CA SER A 69 -15.77 6.93 -6.18
C SER A 69 -15.67 7.13 -7.70
N GLY A 70 -14.87 6.29 -8.37
CA GLY A 70 -14.68 6.34 -9.81
C GLY A 70 -13.76 7.46 -10.33
N HIS A 71 -13.19 8.28 -9.44
CA HIS A 71 -12.27 9.37 -9.81
C HIS A 71 -10.83 9.02 -9.42
N LEU A 72 -9.88 9.38 -10.29
CA LEU A 72 -8.47 9.26 -9.98
C LEU A 72 -8.13 10.14 -8.77
N TYR A 73 -7.64 9.49 -7.70
CA TYR A 73 -7.33 10.16 -6.44
C TYR A 73 -5.84 10.26 -6.19
N ALA A 74 -5.09 9.20 -6.45
CA ALA A 74 -3.65 9.18 -6.24
C ALA A 74 -2.93 8.31 -7.26
N VAL A 75 -1.65 8.61 -7.48
CA VAL A 75 -0.76 7.80 -8.31
C VAL A 75 0.46 7.41 -7.48
N VAL A 76 0.69 6.10 -7.34
CA VAL A 76 1.84 5.54 -6.62
C VAL A 76 2.87 5.10 -7.64
N LYS A 77 4.07 5.64 -7.55
CA LYS A 77 5.15 5.39 -8.49
C LYS A 77 6.45 5.05 -7.78
N LYS A 78 7.08 3.94 -8.19
CA LYS A 78 8.45 3.61 -7.78
C LYS A 78 9.44 4.44 -8.61
N SER A 79 10.36 5.12 -7.96
CA SER A 79 11.38 5.92 -8.61
C SER A 79 12.76 5.64 -8.03
N LEU A 80 13.78 5.67 -8.89
CA LEU A 80 15.16 5.57 -8.46
C LEU A 80 15.56 6.90 -7.81
N PHE A 81 15.91 6.84 -6.53
CA PHE A 81 16.28 8.01 -5.74
C PHE A 81 17.78 8.31 -5.79
N SER A 82 18.59 7.26 -5.68
CA SER A 82 20.03 7.32 -5.84
C SER A 82 20.52 5.98 -6.36
N PHE A 83 21.80 5.85 -6.65
CA PHE A 83 22.37 4.58 -7.09
C PHE A 83 22.00 3.44 -6.12
N LEU A 84 21.21 2.47 -6.57
CA LEU A 84 20.69 1.32 -5.82
C LEU A 84 19.67 1.64 -4.70
N ARG A 85 19.14 2.86 -4.64
CA ARG A 85 18.07 3.20 -3.69
C ARG A 85 16.81 3.60 -4.43
N TYR A 86 15.70 3.06 -3.99
CA TYR A 86 14.38 3.38 -4.50
C TYR A 86 13.56 4.13 -3.46
N LYS A 87 12.66 4.95 -3.93
CA LYS A 87 11.56 5.51 -3.15
C LYS A 87 10.24 5.34 -3.91
N PHE A 88 9.14 5.43 -3.19
CA PHE A 88 7.83 5.56 -3.81
C PHE A 88 7.33 6.97 -3.62
N THR A 89 6.80 7.55 -4.69
CA THR A 89 6.09 8.83 -4.64
C THR A 89 4.61 8.56 -4.79
N ILE A 90 3.81 9.22 -3.96
CA ILE A 90 2.36 9.15 -4.01
C ILE A 90 1.85 10.56 -4.30
N ASP A 91 1.51 10.77 -5.56
CA ASP A 91 0.93 12.02 -6.04
C ASP A 91 -0.54 12.08 -5.60
N VAL A 92 -0.88 13.06 -4.78
CA VAL A 92 -2.21 13.23 -4.20
C VAL A 92 -2.75 14.63 -4.50
N PRO A 93 -4.07 14.85 -4.43
CA PRO A 93 -4.62 16.20 -4.53
C PRO A 93 -4.08 17.12 -3.44
N GLY A 94 -3.63 18.30 -3.82
CA GLY A 94 -3.08 19.29 -2.90
C GLY A 94 -1.59 19.53 -3.12
N PRO A 95 -0.97 20.42 -2.31
CA PRO A 95 0.39 20.87 -2.55
C PRO A 95 1.47 19.88 -2.09
N ASP A 96 1.15 18.96 -1.21
CA ASP A 96 2.15 18.13 -0.54
C ASP A 96 1.91 16.64 -0.84
N ASP A 97 2.68 16.13 -1.78
CA ASP A 97 2.70 14.70 -2.08
C ASP A 97 3.32 13.90 -0.95
N LEU A 98 3.03 12.59 -0.93
CA LEU A 98 3.66 11.66 -0.02
C LEU A 98 4.88 11.03 -0.68
N GLU A 99 5.87 10.73 0.15
CA GLU A 99 7.02 9.91 -0.22
C GLU A 99 7.19 8.77 0.76
N ALA A 100 7.49 7.57 0.27
CA ALA A 100 7.85 6.42 1.10
C ALA A 100 9.32 6.08 0.89
N GLU A 101 10.06 5.98 1.97
CA GLU A 101 11.49 5.69 1.98
C GLU A 101 11.86 4.69 3.07
N GLY A 102 12.79 3.81 2.79
CA GLY A 102 13.32 2.83 3.72
C GLY A 102 13.62 1.49 3.08
N ASP A 103 13.60 0.44 3.88
CA ASP A 103 13.79 -0.93 3.45
C ASP A 103 12.45 -1.59 3.14
N PHE A 104 12.06 -1.53 1.88
CA PHE A 104 10.76 -2.08 1.44
C PHE A 104 10.74 -3.62 1.45
N LEU A 105 11.88 -4.25 1.24
CA LEU A 105 11.97 -5.72 1.25
C LEU A 105 11.77 -6.29 2.65
N ASP A 106 12.23 -5.57 3.65
CA ASP A 106 12.08 -5.97 5.06
C ASP A 106 10.88 -5.32 5.76
N HIS A 107 10.01 -4.63 5.03
CA HIS A 107 8.86 -3.89 5.59
C HIS A 107 9.27 -2.94 6.73
N GLU A 108 10.35 -2.18 6.50
CA GLU A 108 10.85 -1.16 7.43
C GLU A 108 10.99 0.16 6.69
N TYR A 109 9.91 0.92 6.59
CA TYR A 109 9.90 2.18 5.85
C TYR A 109 8.89 3.19 6.42
N THR A 110 9.02 4.42 5.99
CA THR A 110 8.24 5.55 6.51
C THR A 110 7.62 6.32 5.36
N PHE A 111 6.35 6.69 5.51
CA PHE A 111 5.69 7.67 4.67
C PHE A 111 5.89 9.07 5.24
N ASN A 112 6.34 9.99 4.39
CA ASN A 112 6.57 11.39 4.76
C ASN A 112 5.73 12.32 3.89
N ARG A 113 5.27 13.41 4.48
CA ARG A 113 4.66 14.55 3.78
C ARG A 113 5.37 15.81 4.24
N ALA A 114 5.89 16.61 3.27
CA ALA A 114 6.63 17.83 3.57
C ALA A 114 7.73 17.65 4.63
N GLY A 115 8.41 16.50 4.62
CA GLY A 115 9.48 16.16 5.57
C GLY A 115 9.02 15.62 6.94
N TYR A 116 7.71 15.51 7.16
CA TYR A 116 7.16 14.95 8.40
C TYR A 116 6.65 13.54 8.20
N ALA A 117 7.00 12.63 9.13
CA ALA A 117 6.49 11.27 9.11
C ALA A 117 4.99 11.24 9.39
N VAL A 118 4.21 10.66 8.47
CA VAL A 118 2.76 10.49 8.61
C VAL A 118 2.33 9.05 8.84
N ALA A 119 3.19 8.09 8.48
CA ALA A 119 3.00 6.69 8.81
C ALA A 119 4.34 5.95 8.84
N GLN A 120 4.39 4.88 9.62
CA GLN A 120 5.53 3.98 9.69
C GLN A 120 5.08 2.55 9.48
N VAL A 121 5.82 1.82 8.64
CA VAL A 121 5.64 0.39 8.41
C VAL A 121 6.79 -0.34 9.06
N SER A 122 6.50 -1.35 9.89
CA SER A 122 7.53 -2.12 10.59
C SER A 122 7.08 -3.54 10.91
N LYS A 123 8.00 -4.50 10.73
CA LYS A 123 7.88 -5.85 11.25
C LYS A 123 8.24 -5.98 12.72
N ARG A 124 8.99 -5.04 13.26
CA ARG A 124 9.59 -5.14 14.61
C ARG A 124 8.57 -5.22 15.72
N TRP A 125 7.33 -4.85 15.43
CA TRP A 125 6.25 -4.97 16.39
C TRP A 125 5.73 -6.42 16.52
N PHE A 126 6.16 -7.31 15.63
CA PHE A 126 5.72 -8.71 15.58
C PHE A 126 6.93 -9.64 15.43
N SER A 127 7.40 -10.22 16.55
CA SER A 127 8.69 -10.93 16.58
C SER A 127 8.67 -12.35 15.98
N TRP A 128 7.50 -12.93 15.68
CA TRP A 128 7.39 -14.33 15.27
C TRP A 128 6.17 -14.64 14.39
N THR A 129 5.61 -13.64 13.75
CA THR A 129 4.50 -13.80 12.80
C THR A 129 4.92 -13.34 11.41
N ASP A 130 4.21 -13.79 10.41
CA ASP A 130 4.31 -13.34 9.03
C ASP A 130 3.55 -12.03 8.79
N SER A 131 3.46 -11.19 9.81
CA SER A 131 2.73 -9.93 9.82
C SER A 131 3.65 -8.73 10.03
N TYR A 132 3.21 -7.58 9.59
CA TYR A 132 3.83 -6.29 9.87
C TYR A 132 2.76 -5.26 10.23
N GLY A 133 3.16 -4.21 10.92
CA GLY A 133 2.28 -3.13 11.32
C GLY A 133 2.43 -1.90 10.45
N VAL A 134 1.33 -1.16 10.32
CA VAL A 134 1.30 0.18 9.73
C VAL A 134 0.75 1.12 10.79
N ASP A 135 1.60 1.98 11.31
CA ASP A 135 1.24 2.96 12.34
C ASP A 135 1.03 4.31 11.67
N ILE A 136 -0.20 4.81 11.72
CA ILE A 136 -0.64 6.01 11.01
C ILE A 136 -0.92 7.11 12.03
N VAL A 137 -0.37 8.29 11.78
CA VAL A 137 -0.64 9.49 12.59
C VAL A 137 -2.13 9.83 12.56
N ASP A 138 -2.69 10.16 13.70
CA ASP A 138 -4.10 10.50 13.80
C ASP A 138 -4.44 11.72 12.93
N GLY A 139 -5.58 11.63 12.23
CA GLY A 139 -6.02 12.64 11.29
C GLY A 139 -5.55 12.44 9.85
N GLU A 140 -4.62 11.51 9.61
CA GLU A 140 -4.18 11.15 8.26
C GLU A 140 -5.18 10.20 7.57
N ASP A 141 -5.12 10.17 6.25
CA ASP A 141 -5.97 9.32 5.42
C ASP A 141 -5.50 7.86 5.47
N ALA A 142 -6.09 7.09 6.36
CA ALA A 142 -5.72 5.68 6.56
C ALA A 142 -5.95 4.83 5.29
N VAL A 143 -7.04 5.07 4.56
CA VAL A 143 -7.33 4.31 3.33
C VAL A 143 -6.25 4.54 2.27
N LEU A 144 -5.85 5.79 2.06
CA LEU A 144 -4.78 6.13 1.11
C LEU A 144 -3.45 5.48 1.51
N LEU A 145 -3.06 5.60 2.77
CA LEU A 145 -1.78 5.07 3.26
C LEU A 145 -1.75 3.54 3.24
N LEU A 146 -2.84 2.88 3.62
CA LEU A 146 -2.94 1.42 3.54
C LEU A 146 -2.99 0.93 2.09
N ALA A 147 -3.73 1.59 1.21
CA ALA A 147 -3.75 1.26 -0.21
C ALA A 147 -2.36 1.44 -0.85
N SER A 148 -1.64 2.49 -0.48
CA SER A 148 -0.25 2.72 -0.93
C SER A 148 0.70 1.63 -0.40
N THR A 149 0.52 1.18 0.84
CA THR A 149 1.26 0.05 1.41
C THR A 149 1.03 -1.23 0.62
N VAL A 150 -0.22 -1.51 0.26
CA VAL A 150 -0.58 -2.65 -0.60
C VAL A 150 0.14 -2.57 -1.96
N VAL A 151 0.17 -1.40 -2.58
CA VAL A 151 0.88 -1.20 -3.86
C VAL A 151 2.38 -1.47 -3.70
N ILE A 152 2.99 -0.95 -2.64
CA ILE A 152 4.42 -1.17 -2.37
C ILE A 152 4.71 -2.66 -2.21
N ASP A 153 3.87 -3.39 -1.49
CA ASP A 153 4.01 -4.84 -1.36
C ASP A 153 3.90 -5.56 -2.71
N MET A 154 2.93 -5.20 -3.54
CA MET A 154 2.79 -5.79 -4.87
C MET A 154 4.03 -5.56 -5.73
N VAL A 155 4.59 -4.36 -5.69
CA VAL A 155 5.78 -4.01 -6.48
C VAL A 155 7.03 -4.73 -5.97
N CYS A 156 7.20 -4.83 -4.65
CA CYS A 156 8.42 -5.36 -4.05
C CYS A 156 8.41 -6.87 -3.82
N HIS A 157 7.23 -7.48 -3.66
CA HIS A 157 7.08 -8.89 -3.29
C HIS A 157 6.20 -9.70 -4.25
N GLY A 158 5.56 -9.06 -5.21
CA GLY A 158 4.65 -9.70 -6.17
C GLY A 158 5.32 -10.34 -7.39
N SER A 159 6.64 -10.27 -7.51
CA SER A 159 7.38 -10.73 -8.69
C SER A 159 8.00 -12.13 -8.56
N ASP A 160 7.59 -12.93 -7.61
CA ASP A 160 7.95 -14.37 -7.60
C ASP A 160 7.15 -15.13 -8.67
N LYS A 161 7.31 -14.65 -9.90
CA LYS A 161 6.93 -15.38 -11.11
C LYS A 161 8.19 -15.68 -11.89
N ASP A 162 8.81 -16.74 -11.50
CA ASP A 162 9.62 -17.58 -12.38
C ASP A 162 9.11 -19.02 -12.29
#